data_6adcae2b2df3d14020d6d69c1c5f3251
#
_entry.id   6adcae2b2df3d14020d6d69c1c5f3251
#
_cell.length_a   1.000
_cell.length_b   1.000
_cell.length_c   1.000
_cell.angle_alpha   90.00
_cell.angle_beta   90.00
_cell.angle_gamma   90.00
#
_symmetry.space_group_name_H-M   'P 1'
#
loop_
_entity.id
_entity.type
_entity.pdbx_description
1 polymer ?
#
loop_
_entity_poly.entity_id
_entity_poly.type
_entity_poly.pdbx_seq_one_letter_code
_entity_poly.pdbx_strand_id
1 'polypeptide(L)'
;MTINWYHKILLVLAAFIAMLTYFAVRSVNAPLELVTEKYYEAEINYQNRINHITNAGNLLVKPRITAQQGKLSVQFPPESKHITGTLNLYYAANSQHDKSFPITLNSLNQFDVDVQNRHGAYRIQLDWEENGTHYFTEEKLFL
;
A
#
# COMPACT_ATOMS: atom_id res chain seq x y z
N MET A 1 54.11 -37.01 -22.91
CA MET A 1 53.76 -37.30 -21.50
C MET A 1 52.38 -37.89 -21.47
N THR A 2 52.29 -39.18 -21.21
CA THR A 2 50.97 -39.85 -21.08
C THR A 2 50.48 -39.65 -19.67
N ILE A 3 49.44 -38.83 -19.52
CA ILE A 3 48.82 -38.61 -18.23
C ILE A 3 48.18 -39.94 -17.78
N ASN A 4 48.71 -40.50 -16.70
CA ASN A 4 48.25 -41.76 -16.13
C ASN A 4 46.79 -41.64 -15.69
N TRP A 5 45.99 -42.68 -15.80
CA TRP A 5 44.55 -42.69 -15.46
C TRP A 5 44.28 -42.17 -14.02
N TYR A 6 45.17 -42.46 -13.10
CA TYR A 6 45.15 -41.93 -11.73
C TYR A 6 45.16 -40.40 -11.67
N HIS A 7 45.97 -39.72 -12.48
CA HIS A 7 46.05 -38.27 -12.51
C HIS A 7 44.76 -37.63 -13.08
N LYS A 8 44.07 -38.31 -13.99
CA LYS A 8 42.79 -37.84 -14.53
C LYS A 8 41.71 -37.87 -13.45
N ILE A 9 41.62 -38.91 -12.66
CA ILE A 9 40.68 -39.01 -11.55
C ILE A 9 40.97 -37.92 -10.51
N LEU A 10 42.22 -37.74 -10.10
CA LEU A 10 42.63 -36.72 -9.15
C LEU A 10 42.22 -35.31 -9.61
N LEU A 11 42.42 -35.02 -10.92
CA LEU A 11 42.04 -33.73 -11.49
C LEU A 11 40.53 -33.50 -11.45
N VAL A 12 39.74 -34.53 -11.81
CA VAL A 12 38.27 -34.44 -11.73
C VAL A 12 37.81 -34.23 -10.31
N LEU A 13 38.39 -34.95 -9.35
CA LEU A 13 38.06 -34.81 -7.93
C LEU A 13 38.39 -33.42 -7.40
N ALA A 14 39.56 -32.90 -7.75
CA ALA A 14 39.99 -31.54 -7.39
C ALA A 14 39.06 -30.46 -7.98
N ALA A 15 38.68 -30.62 -9.24
CA ALA A 15 37.72 -29.73 -9.89
C ALA A 15 36.33 -29.75 -9.23
N PHE A 16 35.88 -30.94 -8.80
CA PHE A 16 34.63 -31.11 -8.10
C PHE A 16 34.67 -30.43 -6.74
N ILE A 17 35.73 -30.64 -5.96
CA ILE A 17 35.89 -29.96 -4.65
C ILE A 17 35.95 -28.44 -4.82
N ALA A 18 36.68 -27.93 -5.82
CA ALA A 18 36.73 -26.50 -6.10
C ALA A 18 35.35 -25.94 -6.45
N MET A 19 34.57 -26.66 -7.23
CA MET A 19 33.18 -26.29 -7.57
C MET A 19 32.28 -26.24 -6.31
N LEU A 20 32.34 -27.24 -5.45
CA LEU A 20 31.56 -27.25 -4.21
C LEU A 20 31.95 -26.09 -3.28
N THR A 21 33.27 -25.83 -3.15
CA THR A 21 33.78 -24.72 -2.36
C THR A 21 33.29 -23.37 -2.91
N TYR A 22 33.33 -23.21 -4.23
CA TYR A 22 32.81 -22.01 -4.89
C TYR A 22 31.31 -21.78 -4.57
N PHE A 23 30.48 -22.80 -4.68
CA PHE A 23 29.06 -22.69 -4.35
C PHE A 23 28.82 -22.42 -2.86
N ALA A 24 29.60 -23.05 -1.97
CA ALA A 24 29.49 -22.81 -0.54
C ALA A 24 29.82 -21.34 -0.19
N VAL A 25 30.94 -20.80 -0.73
CA VAL A 25 31.31 -19.40 -0.52
C VAL A 25 30.26 -18.44 -1.12
N ARG A 26 29.74 -18.74 -2.31
CA ARG A 26 28.68 -17.91 -2.93
C ARG A 26 27.40 -17.95 -2.13
N SER A 27 27.04 -19.08 -1.54
CA SER A 27 25.83 -19.23 -0.71
C SER A 27 25.95 -18.44 0.60
N VAL A 28 27.09 -18.48 1.27
CA VAL A 28 27.31 -17.73 2.52
C VAL A 28 27.36 -16.22 2.29
N ASN A 29 27.89 -15.79 1.15
CA ASN A 29 27.98 -14.37 0.77
C ASN A 29 26.74 -13.87 -0.01
N ALA A 30 25.76 -14.73 -0.29
CA ALA A 30 24.49 -14.28 -0.85
C ALA A 30 23.82 -13.36 0.17
N PRO A 31 23.46 -12.12 -0.20
CA PRO A 31 22.70 -11.24 0.68
C PRO A 31 21.37 -11.94 0.95
N LEU A 32 21.26 -12.52 2.14
CA LEU A 32 19.96 -12.88 2.69
C LEU A 32 19.28 -11.55 2.99
N GLU A 33 18.55 -10.99 2.03
CA GLU A 33 17.57 -9.97 2.37
C GLU A 33 16.69 -10.60 3.46
N LEU A 34 16.86 -10.14 4.66
CA LEU A 34 15.97 -10.45 5.76
C LEU A 34 14.59 -9.91 5.37
N VAL A 35 13.82 -10.75 4.69
CA VAL A 35 12.42 -10.50 4.29
C VAL A 35 11.58 -10.16 5.54
N THR A 36 12.11 -10.42 6.73
CA THR A 36 11.41 -10.41 8.00
C THR A 36 10.98 -9.01 8.44
N GLU A 37 11.83 -7.99 8.35
CA GLU A 37 11.45 -6.63 8.80
C GLU A 37 10.38 -6.00 7.91
N LYS A 38 10.59 -6.01 6.60
CA LYS A 38 9.60 -5.47 5.64
C LYS A 38 8.29 -6.26 5.65
N TYR A 39 8.35 -7.57 5.93
CA TYR A 39 7.15 -8.39 6.02
C TYR A 39 6.33 -8.06 7.28
N TYR A 40 6.99 -7.90 8.43
CA TYR A 40 6.32 -7.51 9.67
C TYR A 40 5.70 -6.11 9.57
N GLU A 41 6.40 -5.14 8.98
CA GLU A 41 5.84 -3.82 8.72
C GLU A 41 4.61 -3.89 7.79
N ALA A 42 4.68 -4.68 6.74
CA ALA A 42 3.56 -4.87 5.82
C ALA A 42 2.36 -5.54 6.51
N GLU A 43 2.60 -6.51 7.39
CA GLU A 43 1.55 -7.19 8.14
C GLU A 43 0.91 -6.27 9.19
N ILE A 44 1.70 -5.49 9.91
CA ILE A 44 1.19 -4.48 10.86
C ILE A 44 0.34 -3.44 10.11
N ASN A 45 0.82 -2.94 8.99
CA ASN A 45 0.09 -1.97 8.17
C ASN A 45 -1.21 -2.56 7.61
N TYR A 46 -1.19 -3.83 7.21
CA TYR A 46 -2.39 -4.55 6.77
C TYR A 46 -3.40 -4.73 7.91
N GLN A 47 -2.95 -5.11 9.09
CA GLN A 47 -3.82 -5.26 10.26
C GLN A 47 -4.41 -3.91 10.69
N ASN A 48 -3.61 -2.83 10.70
CA ASN A 48 -4.08 -1.49 10.97
C ASN A 48 -5.18 -1.08 9.96
N ARG A 49 -4.97 -1.38 8.68
CA ARG A 49 -5.97 -1.11 7.63
C ARG A 49 -7.29 -1.84 7.89
N ILE A 50 -7.23 -3.12 8.30
CA ILE A 50 -8.43 -3.89 8.67
C ILE A 50 -9.15 -3.23 9.86
N ASN A 51 -8.40 -2.81 10.87
CA ASN A 51 -8.96 -2.14 12.05
C ASN A 51 -9.64 -0.82 11.66
N HIS A 52 -9.02 0.00 10.81
CA HIS A 52 -9.60 1.26 10.33
C HIS A 52 -10.89 1.04 9.53
N ILE A 53 -10.94 0.01 8.67
CA ILE A 53 -12.14 -0.39 7.92
C ILE A 53 -13.24 -0.84 8.90
N THR A 54 -12.89 -1.65 9.89
CA THR A 54 -13.83 -2.14 10.90
C THR A 54 -14.38 -0.99 11.71
N ASN A 55 -13.55 -0.04 12.14
CA ASN A 55 -13.96 1.15 12.85
C ASN A 55 -14.98 1.96 12.04
N ALA A 56 -14.67 2.20 10.76
CA ALA A 56 -15.59 2.91 9.86
C ALA A 56 -16.90 2.14 9.63
N GLY A 57 -16.81 0.81 9.56
CA GLY A 57 -17.98 -0.08 9.44
C GLY A 57 -18.94 0.01 10.60
N ASN A 58 -18.43 0.21 11.81
CA ASN A 58 -19.17 0.27 13.06
C ASN A 58 -19.77 1.65 13.38
N LEU A 59 -19.47 2.68 12.58
CA LEU A 59 -20.07 4.00 12.77
C LEU A 59 -21.58 3.95 12.54
N LEU A 60 -22.34 4.53 13.46
CA LEU A 60 -23.80 4.67 13.36
C LEU A 60 -24.19 5.57 12.18
N VAL A 61 -23.44 6.65 11.98
CA VAL A 61 -23.58 7.57 10.85
C VAL A 61 -22.24 7.67 10.14
N LYS A 62 -22.20 7.23 8.89
CA LYS A 62 -21.00 7.23 8.07
C LYS A 62 -20.88 8.54 7.30
N PRO A 63 -19.64 9.01 7.02
CA PRO A 63 -19.43 10.10 6.08
C PRO A 63 -20.09 9.78 4.75
N ARG A 64 -20.77 10.75 4.14
CA ARG A 64 -21.43 10.59 2.83
C ARG A 64 -20.54 11.19 1.76
N ILE A 65 -20.21 10.41 0.76
CA ILE A 65 -19.46 10.84 -0.41
C ILE A 65 -20.42 11.01 -1.58
N THR A 66 -20.44 12.18 -2.18
CA THR A 66 -21.30 12.49 -3.34
C THR A 66 -20.49 13.20 -4.42
N ALA A 67 -20.74 12.83 -5.68
CA ALA A 67 -20.16 13.51 -6.83
C ALA A 67 -21.28 14.16 -7.64
N GLN A 68 -21.31 15.48 -7.73
CA GLN A 68 -22.31 16.23 -8.48
C GLN A 68 -21.68 17.47 -9.11
N GLN A 69 -22.07 17.76 -10.36
CA GLN A 69 -21.69 18.99 -11.07
C GLN A 69 -20.17 19.28 -11.07
N GLY A 70 -19.33 18.24 -11.21
CA GLY A 70 -17.88 18.39 -11.22
C GLY A 70 -17.24 18.64 -9.85
N LYS A 71 -17.99 18.44 -8.75
CA LYS A 71 -17.49 18.49 -7.39
C LYS A 71 -17.70 17.15 -6.69
N LEU A 72 -16.68 16.73 -5.97
CA LEU A 72 -16.74 15.61 -5.03
C LEU A 72 -16.87 16.20 -3.64
N SER A 73 -17.97 15.92 -2.97
CA SER A 73 -18.26 16.42 -1.63
C SER A 73 -18.27 15.27 -0.63
N VAL A 74 -17.57 15.45 0.46
CA VAL A 74 -17.57 14.54 1.61
C VAL A 74 -18.24 15.27 2.78
N GLN A 75 -19.37 14.75 3.21
CA GLN A 75 -20.13 15.28 4.34
C GLN A 75 -19.94 14.38 5.55
N PHE A 76 -19.31 14.91 6.59
CA PHE A 76 -19.22 14.24 7.89
C PHE A 76 -20.44 14.52 8.77
N PRO A 77 -20.73 13.63 9.74
CA PRO A 77 -21.79 13.89 10.71
C PRO A 77 -21.59 15.23 11.45
N PRO A 78 -22.67 15.93 11.82
CA PRO A 78 -22.57 17.23 12.52
C PRO A 78 -21.87 17.13 13.88
N GLU A 79 -21.88 15.94 14.48
CA GLU A 79 -21.27 15.65 15.79
C GLU A 79 -19.77 15.44 15.71
N SER A 80 -19.22 15.22 14.50
CA SER A 80 -17.81 14.98 14.27
C SER A 80 -16.96 16.19 14.58
N LYS A 81 -15.88 15.99 15.31
CA LYS A 81 -14.95 17.03 15.76
C LYS A 81 -13.50 16.61 15.54
N HIS A 82 -12.66 17.60 15.24
CA HIS A 82 -11.22 17.38 15.10
C HIS A 82 -10.87 16.30 14.08
N ILE A 83 -11.50 16.36 12.90
CA ILE A 83 -11.20 15.44 11.81
C ILE A 83 -9.93 15.91 11.10
N THR A 84 -8.97 15.00 10.99
CA THR A 84 -7.77 15.13 10.17
C THR A 84 -7.63 13.92 9.28
N GLY A 85 -7.06 14.07 8.10
CA GLY A 85 -6.88 12.94 7.21
C GLY A 85 -6.68 13.32 5.75
N THR A 86 -6.84 12.35 4.87
CA THR A 86 -6.64 12.51 3.43
C THR A 86 -7.74 11.83 2.63
N LEU A 87 -8.12 12.47 1.54
CA LEU A 87 -8.95 11.91 0.49
C LEU A 87 -8.05 11.57 -0.71
N ASN A 88 -7.98 10.31 -1.06
CA ASN A 88 -7.20 9.85 -2.21
C ASN A 88 -8.14 9.46 -3.35
N LEU A 89 -7.88 9.99 -4.53
CA LEU A 89 -8.54 9.65 -5.77
C LEU A 89 -7.61 8.77 -6.60
N TYR A 90 -7.97 7.52 -6.80
CA TYR A 90 -7.24 6.59 -7.67
C TYR A 90 -8.00 6.39 -8.97
N TYR A 91 -7.34 6.67 -10.08
CA TYR A 91 -7.91 6.43 -11.41
C TYR A 91 -7.57 5.02 -11.88
N ALA A 92 -8.60 4.23 -12.18
CA ALA A 92 -8.43 2.82 -12.54
C ALA A 92 -7.60 2.58 -13.82
N ALA A 93 -7.56 3.56 -14.73
CA ALA A 93 -6.87 3.41 -16.02
C ALA A 93 -5.43 3.93 -16.02
N ASN A 94 -5.07 4.90 -15.16
CA ASN A 94 -3.73 5.49 -15.16
C ASN A 94 -3.40 6.13 -13.81
N SER A 95 -2.38 5.60 -13.13
CA SER A 95 -1.90 6.08 -11.83
C SER A 95 -1.33 7.52 -11.86
N GLN A 96 -0.95 8.05 -13.02
CA GLN A 96 -0.49 9.44 -13.14
C GLN A 96 -1.60 10.47 -12.81
N HIS A 97 -2.84 10.04 -12.83
CA HIS A 97 -4.00 10.87 -12.47
C HIS A 97 -4.43 10.72 -11.01
N ASP A 98 -3.71 9.93 -10.23
CA ASP A 98 -3.96 9.78 -8.80
C ASP A 98 -3.66 11.10 -8.09
N LYS A 99 -4.52 11.46 -7.15
CA LYS A 99 -4.35 12.67 -6.35
C LYS A 99 -4.78 12.45 -4.90
N SER A 100 -4.06 13.09 -4.01
CA SER A 100 -4.36 13.13 -2.59
C SER A 100 -4.68 14.56 -2.15
N PHE A 101 -5.72 14.70 -1.36
CA PHE A 101 -6.17 15.98 -0.83
C PHE A 101 -6.25 15.89 0.69
N PRO A 102 -5.61 16.80 1.44
CA PRO A 102 -5.81 16.87 2.88
C PRO A 102 -7.25 17.31 3.17
N ILE A 103 -7.87 16.67 4.16
CA ILE A 103 -9.24 17.02 4.56
C ILE A 103 -9.22 18.37 5.28
N THR A 104 -9.98 19.32 4.74
CA THR A 104 -10.19 20.64 5.34
C THR A 104 -11.68 20.90 5.41
N LEU A 105 -12.27 20.75 6.59
CA LEU A 105 -13.71 20.91 6.79
C LEU A 105 -14.11 22.37 6.87
N ASN A 106 -15.24 22.66 6.27
CA ASN A 106 -15.92 23.93 6.46
C ASN A 106 -16.80 23.93 7.73
N SER A 107 -17.48 25.03 8.01
CA SER A 107 -18.38 25.17 9.16
C SER A 107 -19.56 24.19 9.19
N LEU A 108 -19.84 23.52 8.09
CA LEU A 108 -20.91 22.52 7.95
C LEU A 108 -20.37 21.08 8.02
N ASN A 109 -19.13 20.87 8.46
CA ASN A 109 -18.43 19.57 8.42
C ASN A 109 -18.39 18.94 7.03
N GLN A 110 -18.24 19.76 6.01
CA GLN A 110 -18.17 19.34 4.61
C GLN A 110 -16.80 19.69 4.03
N PHE A 111 -16.31 18.81 3.18
CA PHE A 111 -15.07 18.98 2.42
C PHE A 111 -15.35 18.78 0.92
N ASP A 112 -14.98 19.74 0.10
CA ASP A 112 -15.25 19.73 -1.34
C ASP A 112 -13.94 19.68 -2.14
N VAL A 113 -13.91 18.83 -3.16
CA VAL A 113 -12.82 18.71 -4.12
C VAL A 113 -13.33 18.97 -5.52
N ASP A 114 -12.65 19.81 -6.29
CA ASP A 114 -12.95 20.04 -7.71
C ASP A 114 -12.49 18.84 -8.55
N VAL A 115 -13.45 18.27 -9.27
CA VAL A 115 -13.24 17.11 -10.16
C VAL A 115 -13.80 17.36 -11.57
N GLN A 116 -14.03 18.63 -11.94
CA GLN A 116 -14.69 19.05 -13.19
C GLN A 116 -14.04 18.46 -14.46
N ASN A 117 -12.72 18.28 -14.45
CA ASN A 117 -11.96 17.76 -15.60
C ASN A 117 -11.63 16.28 -15.47
N ARG A 118 -12.35 15.54 -14.63
CA ARG A 118 -12.12 14.14 -14.38
C ARG A 118 -13.30 13.31 -14.85
N HIS A 119 -13.03 12.35 -15.71
CA HIS A 119 -14.05 11.46 -16.26
C HIS A 119 -13.58 10.01 -16.15
N GLY A 120 -14.47 9.12 -15.75
CA GLY A 120 -14.19 7.70 -15.67
C GLY A 120 -14.38 7.09 -14.27
N ALA A 121 -13.96 5.84 -14.12
CA ALA A 121 -14.08 5.10 -12.88
C ALA A 121 -12.93 5.46 -11.92
N TYR A 122 -13.28 6.08 -10.81
CA TYR A 122 -12.37 6.40 -9.72
C TYR A 122 -12.66 5.55 -8.49
N ARG A 123 -11.60 5.18 -7.82
CA ARG A 123 -11.64 4.61 -6.48
C ARG A 123 -11.29 5.72 -5.51
N ILE A 124 -12.23 6.05 -4.65
CA ILE A 124 -12.09 7.11 -3.67
C ILE A 124 -11.79 6.46 -2.34
N GLN A 125 -10.66 6.78 -1.76
CA GLN A 125 -10.26 6.31 -0.44
C GLN A 125 -10.24 7.50 0.51
N LEU A 126 -11.03 7.39 1.56
CA LEU A 126 -11.10 8.35 2.65
C LEU A 126 -10.43 7.73 3.87
N ASP A 127 -9.31 8.30 4.28
CA ASP A 127 -8.56 7.92 5.48
C ASP A 127 -8.61 9.10 6.45
N TRP A 128 -9.20 8.89 7.63
CA TRP A 128 -9.33 9.98 8.57
C TRP A 128 -9.19 9.50 10.01
N GLU A 129 -8.81 10.44 10.85
CA GLU A 129 -8.73 10.30 12.28
C GLU A 129 -9.75 11.24 12.95
N GLU A 130 -10.50 10.73 13.90
CA GLU A 130 -11.39 11.48 14.76
C GLU A 130 -11.18 11.05 16.21
N ASN A 131 -10.86 12.01 17.07
CA ASN A 131 -10.63 11.79 18.50
C ASN A 131 -9.59 10.67 18.80
N GLY A 132 -8.52 10.58 18.02
CA GLY A 132 -7.45 9.56 18.19
C GLY A 132 -7.82 8.17 17.64
N THR A 133 -8.97 8.01 16.99
CA THR A 133 -9.38 6.77 16.34
C THR A 133 -9.26 6.92 14.82
N HIS A 134 -8.59 5.97 14.19
CA HIS A 134 -8.43 5.94 12.74
C HIS A 134 -9.53 5.18 12.06
N TYR A 135 -9.98 5.69 10.94
CA TYR A 135 -11.03 5.17 10.10
C TYR A 135 -10.60 5.13 8.65
N PHE A 136 -11.12 4.17 7.92
CA PHE A 136 -10.89 4.05 6.49
C PHE A 136 -12.14 3.57 5.77
N THR A 137 -12.48 4.25 4.66
CA THR A 137 -13.52 3.77 3.74
C THR A 137 -13.06 3.91 2.30
N GLU A 138 -13.56 3.03 1.46
CA GLU A 138 -13.29 3.02 0.02
C GLU A 138 -14.60 2.90 -0.73
N GLU A 139 -14.80 3.80 -1.70
CA GLU A 139 -15.95 3.79 -2.59
C GLU A 139 -15.50 3.89 -4.05
N LYS A 140 -16.25 3.26 -4.95
CA LYS A 140 -16.07 3.39 -6.39
C LYS A 140 -17.12 4.32 -6.93
N LEU A 141 -16.68 5.41 -7.54
CA LEU A 141 -17.56 6.38 -8.19
C LEU A 141 -17.15 6.60 -9.64
N PHE A 142 -18.12 6.92 -10.46
CA PHE A 142 -17.89 7.36 -11.82
C PHE A 142 -18.04 8.89 -11.85
N LEU A 143 -16.94 9.57 -12.20
CA LEU A 143 -16.85 11.01 -12.28
C LEU A 143 -17.01 11.48 -13.72
#